data_103b70a064bb6c2060fb10d13c6116ee
#
_entry.id   103b70a064bb6c2060fb10d13c6116ee
#
_cell.length_a   1.000
_cell.length_b   1.000
_cell.length_c   1.000
_cell.angle_alpha   90.00
_cell.angle_beta   90.00
_cell.angle_gamma   90.00
#
_symmetry.space_group_name_H-M   'P 1'
#
loop_
_entity.id
_entity.type
_entity.pdbx_description
1 polymer ?
#
loop_
_entity_poly.entity_id
_entity_poly.type
_entity_poly.pdbx_seq_one_letter_code
_entity_poly.pdbx_strand_id
1 'polypeptide(L)'
;MRQITRDQMVELLSHPIFRQIGRVADEMGVECYVVGGFVRDLYLERPSKDIDCVVVGSGIAVAQALGKQLGRGAHVSVFRNFGTAQVKWRGTEVEFVGARRESYQRDSRKPIVEDGTLEDDLDRRDFTINALAVCLNEGRFGELVDRFQGLLDMEDRIIATPLDPDITFSDDPLRMMRCVRFATQLRFQIEEETAEALTRNAERISIISQERIIDELNKIVAAPQPSIGFVELSRCGLLPLIFPELSKLEGVETRNGRAHKDNFYHTLEVLDNVAQQTDNLWLRWAALLHDIGKPRSKRWEPVAGWTFHNHNYIGSRMVTDIFRRMKLPLDERMKYVQKLVDLHMRPIAIADAEVTDSAVRRLLFEAGEDIDDLMTLCEADITSKNQMKKQRFLDNFRLVREKLADLQARDNYRTWQNPITGEEIMQTFGLQPCKEIGILKQLVKDAIWESVIPNTHEAAREYMLQKAEEMGLKPAND
;
A
#
# COMPACT_ATOMS: atom_id res chain seq x y z
N MET A 1 -20.43 -4.10 19.00
CA MET A 1 -19.46 -5.19 19.33
C MET A 1 -20.23 -6.39 19.86
N ARG A 2 -19.75 -7.61 19.61
CA ARG A 2 -20.36 -8.83 20.15
C ARG A 2 -20.02 -8.99 21.64
N GLN A 3 -21.01 -9.17 22.49
CA GLN A 3 -20.77 -9.61 23.86
C GLN A 3 -20.54 -11.14 23.84
N ILE A 4 -19.40 -11.60 24.35
CA ILE A 4 -19.02 -13.01 24.34
C ILE A 4 -18.96 -13.52 25.77
N THR A 5 -19.81 -14.46 26.12
CA THR A 5 -19.74 -15.19 27.40
C THR A 5 -18.56 -16.18 27.40
N ARG A 6 -18.16 -16.68 28.57
CA ARG A 6 -17.11 -17.70 28.66
C ARG A 6 -17.44 -18.95 27.84
N ASP A 7 -18.69 -19.41 27.87
CA ASP A 7 -19.12 -20.59 27.09
C ASP A 7 -19.02 -20.34 25.58
N GLN A 8 -19.42 -19.16 25.12
CA GLN A 8 -19.25 -18.75 23.73
C GLN A 8 -17.77 -18.62 23.34
N MET A 9 -16.91 -18.14 24.24
CA MET A 9 -15.47 -18.10 24.00
C MET A 9 -14.90 -19.51 23.85
N VAL A 10 -15.36 -20.46 24.66
CA VAL A 10 -14.99 -21.89 24.55
C VAL A 10 -15.36 -22.45 23.15
N GLU A 11 -16.54 -22.08 22.64
CA GLU A 11 -16.98 -22.46 21.30
C GLU A 11 -16.12 -21.82 20.19
N LEU A 12 -15.75 -20.56 20.33
CA LEU A 12 -14.88 -19.84 19.39
C LEU A 12 -13.46 -20.43 19.37
N LEU A 13 -12.98 -20.93 20.51
CA LEU A 13 -11.72 -21.65 20.63
C LEU A 13 -11.87 -23.16 20.34
N SER A 14 -12.74 -23.53 19.40
CA SER A 14 -13.10 -24.93 19.09
C SER A 14 -11.98 -25.72 18.41
N HIS A 15 -10.99 -25.08 17.79
CA HIS A 15 -9.87 -25.81 17.19
C HIS A 15 -9.11 -26.61 18.27
N PRO A 16 -8.88 -27.92 18.06
CA PRO A 16 -8.34 -28.79 19.10
C PRO A 16 -6.99 -28.33 19.67
N ILE A 17 -6.23 -27.53 18.92
CA ILE A 17 -4.91 -27.06 19.36
C ILE A 17 -4.99 -26.28 20.67
N PHE A 18 -6.04 -25.44 20.88
CA PHE A 18 -6.18 -24.65 22.09
C PHE A 18 -6.30 -25.51 23.35
N ARG A 19 -7.08 -26.60 23.28
CA ARG A 19 -7.19 -27.57 24.37
C ARG A 19 -5.89 -28.32 24.61
N GLN A 20 -5.16 -28.65 23.54
CA GLN A 20 -3.85 -29.33 23.67
C GLN A 20 -2.80 -28.41 24.31
N ILE A 21 -2.81 -27.11 23.95
CA ILE A 21 -1.95 -26.11 24.60
C ILE A 21 -2.25 -26.05 26.10
N GLY A 22 -3.53 -25.92 26.46
CA GLY A 22 -3.92 -25.86 27.88
C GLY A 22 -3.45 -27.06 28.68
N ARG A 23 -3.62 -28.29 28.18
CA ARG A 23 -3.15 -29.50 28.83
C ARG A 23 -1.64 -29.52 29.03
N VAL A 24 -0.88 -29.17 27.98
CA VAL A 24 0.58 -29.11 28.10
C VAL A 24 1.01 -28.06 29.12
N ALA A 25 0.35 -26.89 29.14
CA ALA A 25 0.64 -25.87 30.12
C ALA A 25 0.34 -26.32 31.55
N ASP A 26 -0.79 -27.01 31.76
CA ASP A 26 -1.15 -27.59 33.07
C ASP A 26 -0.15 -28.67 33.52
N GLU A 27 0.26 -29.59 32.63
CA GLU A 27 1.26 -30.61 32.92
C GLU A 27 2.63 -30.02 33.28
N MET A 28 2.96 -28.87 32.71
CA MET A 28 4.20 -28.13 32.99
C MET A 28 4.08 -27.16 34.19
N GLY A 29 2.88 -27.01 34.76
CA GLY A 29 2.62 -26.12 35.89
C GLY A 29 2.79 -24.64 35.55
N VAL A 30 2.49 -24.22 34.29
CA VAL A 30 2.60 -22.84 33.83
C VAL A 30 1.25 -22.32 33.33
N GLU A 31 1.03 -21.01 33.41
CA GLU A 31 -0.14 -20.38 32.81
C GLU A 31 0.12 -20.06 31.34
N CYS A 32 -0.89 -20.28 30.50
CA CYS A 32 -0.83 -19.98 29.07
C CYS A 32 -2.10 -19.27 28.59
N TYR A 33 -1.92 -18.26 27.78
CA TYR A 33 -2.99 -17.39 27.29
C TYR A 33 -2.84 -17.16 25.79
N VAL A 34 -3.95 -17.19 25.06
CA VAL A 34 -4.00 -16.58 23.73
C VAL A 34 -4.25 -15.09 23.89
N VAL A 35 -3.56 -14.26 23.10
CA VAL A 35 -3.48 -12.82 23.38
C VAL A 35 -3.58 -11.94 22.13
N GLY A 36 -3.80 -10.67 22.35
CA GLY A 36 -3.58 -9.63 21.36
C GLY A 36 -4.60 -9.56 20.24
N GLY A 37 -4.12 -9.39 19.01
CA GLY A 37 -4.95 -9.17 17.83
C GLY A 37 -5.95 -10.29 17.56
N PHE A 38 -5.59 -11.54 17.82
CA PHE A 38 -6.50 -12.68 17.69
C PHE A 38 -7.73 -12.52 18.61
N VAL A 39 -7.53 -12.20 19.88
CA VAL A 39 -8.62 -12.03 20.84
C VAL A 39 -9.50 -10.85 20.44
N ARG A 40 -8.90 -9.70 20.11
CA ARG A 40 -9.62 -8.53 19.59
C ARG A 40 -10.51 -8.91 18.40
N ASP A 41 -9.97 -9.63 17.44
CA ASP A 41 -10.65 -9.96 16.18
C ASP A 41 -11.81 -10.95 16.39
N LEU A 42 -11.77 -11.80 17.44
CA LEU A 42 -12.92 -12.62 17.86
C LEU A 42 -14.12 -11.74 18.26
N TYR A 43 -13.87 -10.67 19.03
CA TYR A 43 -14.92 -9.73 19.45
C TYR A 43 -15.42 -8.84 18.31
N LEU A 44 -14.55 -8.52 17.36
CA LEU A 44 -14.89 -7.70 16.17
C LEU A 44 -15.44 -8.52 15.00
N GLU A 45 -15.58 -9.85 15.17
CA GLU A 45 -16.05 -10.79 14.13
C GLU A 45 -15.22 -10.68 12.84
N ARG A 46 -13.89 -10.51 13.00
CA ARG A 46 -12.92 -10.40 11.90
C ARG A 46 -12.14 -11.70 11.78
N PRO A 47 -11.86 -12.15 10.56
CA PRO A 47 -10.97 -13.31 10.38
C PRO A 47 -9.56 -12.96 10.86
N SER A 48 -8.99 -13.80 11.71
CA SER A 48 -7.60 -13.72 12.14
C SER A 48 -6.94 -15.08 12.02
N LYS A 49 -5.72 -15.09 11.47
CA LYS A 49 -4.89 -16.31 11.34
C LYS A 49 -3.65 -16.26 12.23
N ASP A 50 -3.31 -15.09 12.72
CA ASP A 50 -2.12 -14.88 13.56
C ASP A 50 -2.52 -15.13 15.02
N ILE A 51 -2.14 -16.30 15.54
CA ILE A 51 -2.46 -16.73 16.90
C ILE A 51 -1.19 -16.63 17.74
N ASP A 52 -1.21 -15.70 18.69
CA ASP A 52 -0.12 -15.50 19.64
C ASP A 52 -0.51 -16.04 21.01
N CYS A 53 0.37 -16.85 21.60
CA CYS A 53 0.24 -17.35 22.95
C CYS A 53 1.36 -16.82 23.84
N VAL A 54 0.96 -16.29 25.01
CA VAL A 54 1.89 -15.92 26.10
C VAL A 54 1.87 -17.00 27.16
N VAL A 55 3.08 -17.41 27.53
CA VAL A 55 3.31 -18.40 28.62
C VAL A 55 3.97 -17.68 29.79
N VAL A 56 3.42 -17.79 30.97
CA VAL A 56 4.10 -17.32 32.20
C VAL A 56 5.20 -18.35 32.54
N GLY A 57 6.33 -18.18 31.86
CA GLY A 57 7.45 -19.11 31.81
C GLY A 57 8.03 -19.21 30.40
N SER A 58 8.57 -20.36 30.01
CA SER A 58 9.22 -20.56 28.72
C SER A 58 8.23 -20.94 27.60
N GLY A 59 7.94 -20.00 26.71
CA GLY A 59 7.14 -20.25 25.50
C GLY A 59 7.78 -21.33 24.61
N ILE A 60 9.10 -21.35 24.49
CA ILE A 60 9.84 -22.37 23.73
C ILE A 60 9.62 -23.77 24.33
N ALA A 61 9.67 -23.91 25.66
CA ALA A 61 9.48 -25.20 26.30
C ALA A 61 8.06 -25.73 26.09
N VAL A 62 7.03 -24.89 26.23
CA VAL A 62 5.63 -25.27 25.96
C VAL A 62 5.45 -25.67 24.49
N ALA A 63 5.97 -24.91 23.54
CA ALA A 63 5.88 -25.21 22.10
C ALA A 63 6.54 -26.57 21.78
N GLN A 64 7.70 -26.84 22.35
CA GLN A 64 8.40 -28.14 22.17
C GLN A 64 7.64 -29.32 22.79
N ALA A 65 7.10 -29.15 23.99
CA ALA A 65 6.28 -30.16 24.65
C ALA A 65 4.99 -30.42 23.85
N LEU A 66 4.31 -29.36 23.38
CA LEU A 66 3.14 -29.48 22.51
C LEU A 66 3.45 -30.23 21.22
N GLY A 67 4.56 -29.90 20.56
CA GLY A 67 4.98 -30.59 19.34
C GLY A 67 5.21 -32.08 19.54
N LYS A 68 5.80 -32.50 20.68
CA LYS A 68 5.97 -33.90 21.05
C LYS A 68 4.63 -34.58 21.29
N GLN A 69 3.69 -33.93 21.97
CA GLN A 69 2.36 -34.49 22.28
C GLN A 69 1.50 -34.63 21.01
N LEU A 70 1.55 -33.65 20.09
CA LEU A 70 0.83 -33.71 18.84
C LEU A 70 1.40 -34.73 17.83
N GLY A 71 2.66 -35.12 18.00
CA GLY A 71 3.31 -36.18 17.25
C GLY A 71 3.50 -35.89 15.76
N ARG A 72 3.41 -36.93 14.93
CA ARG A 72 3.58 -36.81 13.47
C ARG A 72 2.51 -35.90 12.86
N GLY A 73 2.93 -34.83 12.19
CA GLY A 73 2.06 -33.83 11.59
C GLY A 73 2.10 -32.47 12.29
N ALA A 74 2.77 -32.36 13.44
CA ALA A 74 3.13 -31.07 14.02
C ALA A 74 4.55 -30.67 13.60
N HIS A 75 4.70 -29.41 13.22
CA HIS A 75 6.01 -28.81 12.92
C HIS A 75 6.30 -27.72 13.95
N VAL A 76 7.48 -27.80 14.59
CA VAL A 76 7.92 -26.84 15.60
C VAL A 76 9.16 -26.11 15.10
N SER A 77 9.08 -24.79 15.01
CA SER A 77 10.19 -23.89 14.69
C SER A 77 10.57 -23.08 15.94
N VAL A 78 11.85 -23.03 16.26
CA VAL A 78 12.35 -22.34 17.46
C VAL A 78 13.25 -21.18 17.05
N PHE A 79 12.93 -19.97 17.51
CA PHE A 79 13.66 -18.74 17.24
C PHE A 79 14.36 -18.25 18.52
N ARG A 80 15.44 -18.92 18.90
CA ARG A 80 16.14 -18.71 20.19
C ARG A 80 16.55 -17.26 20.42
N ASN A 81 17.01 -16.55 19.37
CA ASN A 81 17.43 -15.16 19.47
C ASN A 81 16.29 -14.20 19.83
N PHE A 82 15.05 -14.60 19.59
CA PHE A 82 13.84 -13.83 19.89
C PHE A 82 13.09 -14.37 21.10
N GLY A 83 13.49 -15.52 21.62
CA GLY A 83 12.78 -16.18 22.72
C GLY A 83 11.40 -16.71 22.33
N THR A 84 11.14 -16.94 21.03
CA THR A 84 9.84 -17.40 20.52
C THR A 84 9.94 -18.78 19.86
N ALA A 85 8.81 -19.45 19.75
CA ALA A 85 8.67 -20.69 18.99
C ALA A 85 7.31 -20.73 18.32
N GLN A 86 7.21 -21.45 17.22
CA GLN A 86 6.02 -21.58 16.42
C GLN A 86 5.64 -23.04 16.26
N VAL A 87 4.38 -23.36 16.43
CA VAL A 87 3.82 -24.69 16.20
C VAL A 87 2.79 -24.63 15.10
N LYS A 88 3.02 -25.41 14.04
CA LYS A 88 2.07 -25.58 12.93
C LYS A 88 1.46 -26.97 12.99
N TRP A 89 0.13 -27.03 13.04
CA TRP A 89 -0.61 -28.29 13.13
C TRP A 89 -2.00 -28.16 12.51
N ARG A 90 -2.37 -29.13 11.64
CA ARG A 90 -3.68 -29.17 10.94
C ARG A 90 -4.09 -27.85 10.30
N GLY A 91 -3.14 -27.16 9.68
CA GLY A 91 -3.39 -25.88 8.99
C GLY A 91 -3.47 -24.65 9.90
N THR A 92 -3.38 -24.83 11.21
CA THR A 92 -3.30 -23.74 12.20
C THR A 92 -1.86 -23.54 12.65
N GLU A 93 -1.47 -22.29 12.82
CA GLU A 93 -0.14 -21.86 13.22
C GLU A 93 -0.26 -20.99 14.47
N VAL A 94 0.51 -21.32 15.50
CA VAL A 94 0.50 -20.63 16.79
C VAL A 94 1.92 -20.25 17.17
N GLU A 95 2.13 -18.97 17.48
CA GLU A 95 3.40 -18.47 18.02
C GLU A 95 3.35 -18.45 19.55
N PHE A 96 4.45 -18.88 20.17
CA PHE A 96 4.61 -18.92 21.63
C PHE A 96 5.72 -17.98 22.05
N VAL A 97 5.43 -17.13 23.04
CA VAL A 97 6.41 -16.24 23.68
C VAL A 97 6.27 -16.38 25.20
N GLY A 98 7.38 -16.28 25.93
CA GLY A 98 7.34 -16.15 27.38
C GLY A 98 6.80 -14.77 27.79
N ALA A 99 6.01 -14.72 28.85
CA ALA A 99 5.61 -13.44 29.46
C ALA A 99 6.88 -12.70 29.91
N ARG A 100 6.96 -11.44 29.54
CA ARG A 100 8.19 -10.67 29.77
C ARG A 100 7.91 -9.26 30.23
N ARG A 101 8.82 -8.78 31.06
CA ARG A 101 8.94 -7.39 31.45
C ARG A 101 9.99 -6.72 30.54
N GLU A 102 9.67 -5.58 30.01
CA GLU A 102 10.58 -4.79 29.16
C GLU A 102 10.94 -3.48 29.85
N SER A 103 12.20 -3.10 29.79
CA SER A 103 12.65 -1.76 30.16
C SER A 103 13.46 -1.15 29.02
N TYR A 104 13.24 0.13 28.75
CA TYR A 104 13.83 0.83 27.62
C TYR A 104 14.83 1.89 28.07
N GLN A 105 15.88 2.05 27.27
CA GLN A 105 16.79 3.19 27.39
C GLN A 105 16.38 4.26 26.38
N ARG A 106 16.43 5.54 26.79
CA ARG A 106 15.91 6.67 26.00
C ARG A 106 16.48 6.75 24.58
N ASP A 107 17.73 6.34 24.37
CA ASP A 107 18.42 6.43 23.06
C ASP A 107 18.41 5.11 22.29
N SER A 108 17.70 4.09 22.77
CA SER A 108 17.62 2.77 22.15
C SER A 108 16.21 2.22 22.22
N ARG A 109 15.72 1.72 21.09
CA ARG A 109 14.47 0.97 21.00
C ARG A 109 14.61 -0.51 21.41
N LYS A 110 15.85 -0.97 21.70
CA LYS A 110 16.08 -2.35 22.13
C LYS A 110 15.80 -2.44 23.61
N PRO A 111 14.73 -3.16 24.03
CA PRO A 111 14.46 -3.32 25.44
C PRO A 111 15.47 -4.25 26.11
N ILE A 112 15.67 -4.04 27.40
CA ILE A 112 16.19 -5.08 28.28
C ILE A 112 14.98 -5.94 28.63
N VAL A 113 15.08 -7.24 28.36
CA VAL A 113 13.98 -8.19 28.51
C VAL A 113 14.29 -9.10 29.69
N GLU A 114 13.33 -9.20 30.62
CA GLU A 114 13.37 -10.11 31.77
C GLU A 114 12.08 -10.95 31.78
N ASP A 115 12.13 -12.11 32.44
CA ASP A 115 10.92 -12.89 32.68
C ASP A 115 9.93 -12.08 33.51
N GLY A 116 8.67 -12.11 33.10
CA GLY A 116 7.60 -11.32 33.70
C GLY A 116 6.33 -12.12 33.99
N THR A 117 5.37 -11.44 34.60
CA THR A 117 4.00 -11.95 34.81
C THR A 117 3.15 -11.68 33.58
N LEU A 118 1.89 -12.17 33.57
CA LEU A 118 0.92 -11.80 32.55
C LEU A 118 0.67 -10.28 32.56
N GLU A 119 0.58 -9.68 33.74
CA GLU A 119 0.38 -8.24 33.91
C GLU A 119 1.50 -7.44 33.28
N ASP A 120 2.76 -7.82 33.52
CA ASP A 120 3.93 -7.19 32.90
C ASP A 120 3.83 -7.27 31.36
N ASP A 121 3.40 -8.41 30.81
CA ASP A 121 3.24 -8.58 29.37
C ASP A 121 2.11 -7.72 28.79
N LEU A 122 0.98 -7.61 29.48
CA LEU A 122 -0.15 -6.77 29.07
C LEU A 122 0.19 -5.28 29.17
N ASP A 123 0.87 -4.87 30.24
CA ASP A 123 1.27 -3.48 30.51
C ASP A 123 2.18 -2.91 29.40
N ARG A 124 3.07 -3.73 28.84
CA ARG A 124 4.00 -3.31 27.77
C ARG A 124 3.39 -3.25 26.37
N ARG A 125 2.12 -3.69 26.17
CA ARG A 125 1.48 -3.70 24.86
C ARG A 125 1.17 -2.31 24.37
N ASP A 126 0.97 -2.20 23.05
CA ASP A 126 0.79 -0.91 22.37
C ASP A 126 -0.56 -0.25 22.68
N PHE A 127 -1.68 -1.02 22.60
CA PHE A 127 -3.03 -0.49 22.77
C PHE A 127 -3.90 -1.42 23.63
N THR A 128 -4.86 -0.85 24.32
CA THR A 128 -5.81 -1.55 25.19
C THR A 128 -6.55 -2.67 24.47
N ILE A 129 -6.97 -2.42 23.24
CA ILE A 129 -7.66 -3.39 22.37
C ILE A 129 -6.78 -4.58 21.97
N ASN A 130 -5.47 -4.49 22.12
CA ASN A 130 -4.48 -5.54 21.89
C ASN A 130 -3.92 -6.11 23.20
N ALA A 131 -4.31 -5.57 24.33
CA ALA A 131 -3.93 -6.00 25.67
C ALA A 131 -4.98 -6.91 26.31
N LEU A 132 -5.62 -7.74 25.50
CA LEU A 132 -6.60 -8.75 25.89
C LEU A 132 -5.95 -10.12 25.91
N ALA A 133 -6.30 -10.95 26.89
CA ALA A 133 -5.83 -12.33 26.99
C ALA A 133 -6.99 -13.28 27.32
N VAL A 134 -6.95 -14.49 26.78
CA VAL A 134 -7.90 -15.56 27.12
C VAL A 134 -7.12 -16.77 27.62
N CYS A 135 -7.46 -17.24 28.82
CA CYS A 135 -6.78 -18.36 29.46
C CYS A 135 -7.05 -19.67 28.72
N LEU A 136 -6.00 -20.46 28.52
CA LEU A 136 -6.07 -21.78 27.89
C LEU A 136 -5.95 -22.94 28.88
N ASN A 137 -5.50 -22.69 30.11
CA ASN A 137 -5.42 -23.71 31.17
C ASN A 137 -6.82 -24.31 31.50
N GLU A 138 -6.91 -25.59 31.74
CA GLU A 138 -8.18 -26.34 31.77
C GLU A 138 -9.19 -25.77 32.78
N GLY A 139 -8.76 -25.43 33.98
CA GLY A 139 -9.61 -24.87 35.03
C GLY A 139 -10.20 -23.50 34.74
N ARG A 140 -9.50 -22.70 33.89
CA ARG A 140 -9.85 -21.33 33.54
C ARG A 140 -10.06 -21.14 32.03
N PHE A 141 -10.21 -22.22 31.28
CA PHE A 141 -10.31 -22.15 29.82
C PHE A 141 -11.45 -21.25 29.35
N GLY A 142 -11.11 -20.32 28.44
CA GLY A 142 -12.06 -19.35 27.91
C GLY A 142 -12.29 -18.14 28.81
N GLU A 143 -11.62 -18.02 29.96
CA GLU A 143 -11.70 -16.86 30.84
C GLU A 143 -10.91 -15.68 30.22
N LEU A 144 -11.60 -14.55 30.04
CA LEU A 144 -11.02 -13.31 29.54
C LEU A 144 -10.31 -12.54 30.65
N VAL A 145 -9.13 -12.04 30.35
CA VAL A 145 -8.40 -11.05 31.15
C VAL A 145 -8.37 -9.74 30.34
N ASP A 146 -9.08 -8.73 30.82
CA ASP A 146 -9.13 -7.39 30.26
C ASP A 146 -8.75 -6.37 31.36
N ARG A 147 -7.45 -6.12 31.49
CA ARG A 147 -6.88 -5.28 32.53
C ARG A 147 -7.15 -3.79 32.33
N PHE A 148 -7.30 -3.36 31.07
CA PHE A 148 -7.33 -1.96 30.67
C PHE A 148 -8.66 -1.53 30.04
N GLN A 149 -9.70 -2.34 30.21
CA GLN A 149 -11.02 -2.07 29.62
C GLN A 149 -11.00 -2.00 28.09
N GLY A 150 -10.16 -2.81 27.47
CA GLY A 150 -10.02 -2.86 26.01
C GLY A 150 -11.32 -3.24 25.29
N LEU A 151 -12.24 -4.00 25.96
CA LEU A 151 -13.57 -4.26 25.41
C LEU A 151 -14.41 -2.99 25.35
N LEU A 152 -14.31 -2.10 26.35
CA LEU A 152 -15.02 -0.83 26.36
C LEU A 152 -14.49 0.08 25.24
N ASP A 153 -13.16 0.17 25.10
CA ASP A 153 -12.55 0.95 24.03
C ASP A 153 -12.95 0.43 22.62
N MET A 154 -13.09 -0.88 22.44
CA MET A 154 -13.62 -1.44 21.21
C MET A 154 -15.09 -1.09 20.98
N GLU A 155 -15.92 -1.06 22.03
CA GLU A 155 -17.33 -0.66 21.93
C GLU A 155 -17.46 0.80 21.54
N ASP A 156 -16.63 1.66 22.16
CA ASP A 156 -16.57 3.10 21.88
C ASP A 156 -15.78 3.42 20.61
N ARG A 157 -15.14 2.41 19.99
CA ARG A 157 -14.29 2.54 18.80
C ARG A 157 -13.12 3.50 19.02
N ILE A 158 -12.39 3.29 20.09
CA ILE A 158 -11.25 4.11 20.51
C ILE A 158 -9.96 3.32 20.44
N ILE A 159 -8.87 3.99 20.04
CA ILE A 159 -7.48 3.52 20.16
C ILE A 159 -6.84 4.30 21.30
N ALA A 160 -6.54 3.61 22.40
CA ALA A 160 -5.86 4.16 23.56
C ALA A 160 -4.71 3.25 23.98
N THR A 161 -3.70 3.82 24.65
CA THR A 161 -2.58 3.04 25.20
C THR A 161 -2.94 2.46 26.57
N PRO A 162 -2.41 1.27 26.97
CA PRO A 162 -2.64 0.70 28.29
C PRO A 162 -2.13 1.58 29.43
N LEU A 163 -1.00 2.21 29.23
CA LEU A 163 -0.32 3.09 30.17
C LEU A 163 -0.12 4.48 29.54
N ASP A 164 0.66 5.33 30.17
CA ASP A 164 1.02 6.66 29.67
C ASP A 164 1.48 6.60 28.19
N PRO A 165 0.78 7.32 27.30
CA PRO A 165 1.06 7.27 25.86
C PRO A 165 2.44 7.88 25.51
N ASP A 166 2.94 8.87 26.27
CA ASP A 166 4.27 9.44 26.05
C ASP A 166 5.36 8.40 26.33
N ILE A 167 5.21 7.58 27.35
CA ILE A 167 6.11 6.46 27.65
C ILE A 167 6.00 5.42 26.55
N THR A 168 4.78 5.03 26.19
CA THR A 168 4.50 4.02 25.17
C THR A 168 5.15 4.35 23.82
N PHE A 169 5.05 5.59 23.37
CA PHE A 169 5.65 6.05 22.11
C PHE A 169 7.14 6.37 22.22
N SER A 170 7.61 6.76 23.40
CA SER A 170 9.05 6.94 23.66
C SER A 170 9.80 5.61 23.65
N ASP A 171 9.21 4.56 24.20
CA ASP A 171 9.79 3.22 24.29
C ASP A 171 9.97 2.56 22.91
N ASP A 172 8.91 2.53 22.11
CA ASP A 172 8.98 2.09 20.70
C ASP A 172 8.21 3.07 19.80
N PRO A 173 8.89 4.03 19.16
CA PRO A 173 8.25 5.01 18.29
C PRO A 173 7.49 4.42 17.09
N LEU A 174 7.75 3.15 16.70
CA LEU A 174 6.95 2.48 15.68
C LEU A 174 5.49 2.33 16.11
N ARG A 175 5.21 2.31 17.40
CA ARG A 175 3.83 2.26 17.93
C ARG A 175 3.01 3.47 17.48
N MET A 176 3.63 4.60 17.15
CA MET A 176 2.95 5.74 16.54
C MET A 176 2.37 5.38 15.15
N MET A 177 3.16 4.74 14.29
CA MET A 177 2.68 4.24 13.01
C MET A 177 1.59 3.16 13.17
N ARG A 178 1.76 2.28 14.16
CA ARG A 178 0.77 1.25 14.49
C ARG A 178 -0.55 1.86 14.99
N CYS A 179 -0.49 2.94 15.78
CA CYS A 179 -1.67 3.69 16.23
C CYS A 179 -2.51 4.17 15.05
N VAL A 180 -1.87 4.90 14.13
CA VAL A 180 -2.52 5.39 12.92
C VAL A 180 -3.03 4.23 12.05
N ARG A 181 -2.26 3.16 11.92
CA ARG A 181 -2.69 1.96 11.17
C ARG A 181 -3.95 1.33 11.77
N PHE A 182 -4.00 1.10 13.08
CA PHE A 182 -5.17 0.51 13.71
C PHE A 182 -6.38 1.43 13.64
N ALA A 183 -6.20 2.74 13.85
CA ALA A 183 -7.27 3.72 13.64
C ALA A 183 -7.86 3.63 12.23
N THR A 184 -6.99 3.48 11.22
CA THR A 184 -7.40 3.36 9.81
C THR A 184 -8.10 2.03 9.51
N GLN A 185 -7.48 0.90 9.89
CA GLN A 185 -7.99 -0.44 9.58
C GLN A 185 -9.29 -0.77 10.31
N LEU A 186 -9.45 -0.30 11.53
CA LEU A 186 -10.63 -0.55 12.37
C LEU A 186 -11.67 0.57 12.24
N ARG A 187 -11.30 1.71 11.65
CA ARG A 187 -12.11 2.96 11.62
C ARG A 187 -12.46 3.42 13.03
N PHE A 188 -11.47 3.37 13.93
CA PHE A 188 -11.56 3.82 15.30
C PHE A 188 -10.94 5.21 15.42
N GLN A 189 -11.44 5.99 16.36
CA GLN A 189 -10.85 7.28 16.72
C GLN A 189 -9.68 7.07 17.67
N ILE A 190 -8.66 7.91 17.54
CA ILE A 190 -7.56 7.93 18.50
C ILE A 190 -8.03 8.77 19.71
N GLU A 191 -7.85 8.24 20.92
CA GLU A 191 -8.11 8.96 22.15
C GLU A 191 -7.34 10.30 22.18
N GLU A 192 -7.90 11.34 22.76
CA GLU A 192 -7.35 12.70 22.75
C GLU A 192 -5.93 12.77 23.33
N GLU A 193 -5.70 12.21 24.53
CA GLU A 193 -4.38 12.18 25.16
C GLU A 193 -3.36 11.38 24.33
N THR A 194 -3.79 10.25 23.78
CA THR A 194 -2.97 9.43 22.86
C THR A 194 -2.63 10.21 21.58
N ALA A 195 -3.56 10.97 21.00
CA ALA A 195 -3.34 11.79 19.81
C ALA A 195 -2.38 12.97 20.08
N GLU A 196 -2.49 13.59 21.24
CA GLU A 196 -1.54 14.63 21.66
C GLU A 196 -0.13 14.06 21.86
N ALA A 197 -0.03 12.88 22.47
CA ALA A 197 1.25 12.20 22.65
C ALA A 197 1.91 11.81 21.32
N LEU A 198 1.13 11.41 20.30
CA LEU A 198 1.64 11.22 18.95
C LEU A 198 2.37 12.47 18.45
N THR A 199 1.75 13.63 18.61
CA THR A 199 2.31 14.91 18.16
C THR A 199 3.58 15.28 18.96
N ARG A 200 3.56 15.09 20.26
CA ARG A 200 4.73 15.39 21.12
C ARG A 200 5.93 14.49 20.82
N ASN A 201 5.70 13.25 20.42
CA ASN A 201 6.74 12.26 20.18
C ASN A 201 7.07 12.06 18.69
N ALA A 202 6.44 12.77 17.76
CA ALA A 202 6.55 12.53 16.31
C ALA A 202 8.00 12.45 15.81
N GLU A 203 8.89 13.36 16.26
CA GLU A 203 10.28 13.40 15.83
C GLU A 203 11.08 12.14 16.18
N ARG A 204 10.66 11.38 17.19
CA ARG A 204 11.30 10.12 17.56
C ARG A 204 11.16 9.03 16.52
N ILE A 205 10.25 9.18 15.53
CA ILE A 205 10.14 8.23 14.41
C ILE A 205 11.46 8.09 13.63
N SER A 206 12.33 9.09 13.70
CA SER A 206 13.64 9.11 13.03
C SER A 206 14.59 7.99 13.48
N ILE A 207 14.41 7.41 14.68
CA ILE A 207 15.22 6.27 15.15
C ILE A 207 14.75 4.92 14.59
N ILE A 208 13.59 4.87 13.94
CA ILE A 208 13.03 3.66 13.34
C ILE A 208 13.57 3.48 11.91
N SER A 209 13.91 2.25 11.56
CA SER A 209 14.34 1.93 10.19
C SER A 209 13.22 2.12 9.18
N GLN A 210 13.59 2.57 7.98
CA GLN A 210 12.62 2.83 6.90
C GLN A 210 11.83 1.57 6.51
N GLU A 211 12.44 0.40 6.59
CA GLU A 211 11.79 -0.89 6.31
C GLU A 211 10.61 -1.13 7.25
N ARG A 212 10.74 -0.82 8.54
CA ARG A 212 9.63 -0.97 9.51
C ARG A 212 8.55 0.09 9.31
N ILE A 213 8.94 1.32 8.97
CA ILE A 213 8.00 2.41 8.70
C ILE A 213 7.16 2.07 7.47
N ILE A 214 7.81 1.62 6.38
CA ILE A 214 7.10 1.31 5.13
C ILE A 214 6.18 0.10 5.25
N ASP A 215 6.54 -0.88 6.08
CA ASP A 215 5.66 -2.03 6.36
C ASP A 215 4.33 -1.58 6.99
N GLU A 216 4.38 -0.66 7.96
CA GLU A 216 3.16 -0.10 8.57
C GLU A 216 2.41 0.82 7.58
N LEU A 217 3.14 1.64 6.81
CA LEU A 217 2.52 2.52 5.80
C LEU A 217 1.83 1.73 4.69
N ASN A 218 2.42 0.62 4.22
CA ASN A 218 1.79 -0.27 3.25
C ASN A 218 0.47 -0.85 3.77
N LYS A 219 0.39 -1.17 5.06
CA LYS A 219 -0.86 -1.63 5.70
C LYS A 219 -1.92 -0.52 5.80
N ILE A 220 -1.49 0.74 5.93
CA ILE A 220 -2.38 1.91 5.85
C ILE A 220 -2.90 2.08 4.42
N VAL A 221 -2.02 2.04 3.41
CA VAL A 221 -2.40 2.13 1.98
C VAL A 221 -3.34 0.98 1.59
N ALA A 222 -3.13 -0.22 2.14
CA ALA A 222 -3.98 -1.39 1.89
C ALA A 222 -5.31 -1.37 2.64
N ALA A 223 -5.54 -0.44 3.56
CA ALA A 223 -6.78 -0.35 4.32
C ALA A 223 -8.00 -0.04 3.42
N PRO A 224 -9.23 -0.35 3.86
CA PRO A 224 -10.44 -0.06 3.08
C PRO A 224 -10.67 1.44 2.81
N GLN A 225 -10.22 2.30 3.70
CA GLN A 225 -10.28 3.77 3.56
C GLN A 225 -8.96 4.39 4.03
N PRO A 226 -7.93 4.36 3.18
CA PRO A 226 -6.59 4.79 3.57
C PRO A 226 -6.46 6.28 3.87
N SER A 227 -7.38 7.13 3.36
CA SER A 227 -7.41 8.57 3.64
C SER A 227 -7.41 8.88 5.14
N ILE A 228 -8.10 8.08 5.95
CA ILE A 228 -8.13 8.23 7.42
C ILE A 228 -6.70 8.27 7.97
N GLY A 229 -5.87 7.30 7.58
CA GLY A 229 -4.50 7.21 8.06
C GLY A 229 -3.63 8.39 7.62
N PHE A 230 -3.74 8.81 6.36
CA PHE A 230 -2.94 9.94 5.88
C PHE A 230 -3.33 11.27 6.51
N VAL A 231 -4.62 11.48 6.80
CA VAL A 231 -5.09 12.65 7.55
C VAL A 231 -4.53 12.63 8.97
N GLU A 232 -4.55 11.49 9.66
CA GLU A 232 -3.97 11.39 11.01
C GLU A 232 -2.44 11.56 11.00
N LEU A 233 -1.73 10.99 10.01
CA LEU A 233 -0.28 11.21 9.84
C LEU A 233 0.06 12.70 9.63
N SER A 234 -0.76 13.43 8.87
CA SER A 234 -0.59 14.87 8.69
C SER A 234 -0.87 15.62 9.99
N ARG A 235 -2.00 15.31 10.65
CA ARG A 235 -2.43 15.98 11.87
C ARG A 235 -1.43 15.86 13.01
N CYS A 236 -0.83 14.68 13.20
CA CYS A 236 0.14 14.44 14.27
C CYS A 236 1.59 14.82 13.89
N GLY A 237 1.84 15.34 12.69
CA GLY A 237 3.18 15.76 12.26
C GLY A 237 4.11 14.63 11.84
N LEU A 238 3.64 13.39 11.74
CA LEU A 238 4.43 12.26 11.23
C LEU A 238 4.64 12.32 9.71
N LEU A 239 3.64 12.81 8.96
CA LEU A 239 3.67 12.81 7.49
C LEU A 239 4.90 13.52 6.92
N PRO A 240 5.25 14.76 7.32
CA PRO A 240 6.43 15.44 6.77
C PRO A 240 7.75 14.73 7.09
N LEU A 241 7.79 13.93 8.16
CA LEU A 241 8.99 13.20 8.58
C LEU A 241 9.19 11.91 7.79
N ILE A 242 8.10 11.20 7.49
CA ILE A 242 8.16 9.91 6.79
C ILE A 242 7.93 10.02 5.28
N PHE A 243 7.11 10.99 4.84
CA PHE A 243 6.74 11.18 3.44
C PHE A 243 6.64 12.68 3.07
N PRO A 244 7.77 13.40 3.08
CA PRO A 244 7.80 14.85 2.87
C PRO A 244 7.27 15.28 1.50
N GLU A 245 7.39 14.45 0.45
CA GLU A 245 6.88 14.77 -0.87
C GLU A 245 5.35 14.85 -0.88
N LEU A 246 4.67 13.92 -0.18
CA LEU A 246 3.22 13.93 -0.07
C LEU A 246 2.73 15.10 0.80
N SER A 247 3.43 15.39 1.89
CA SER A 247 3.12 16.55 2.76
C SER A 247 3.16 17.89 2.00
N LYS A 248 3.99 18.02 0.98
CA LYS A 248 4.07 19.24 0.14
C LYS A 248 2.87 19.44 -0.78
N LEU A 249 1.99 18.48 -0.91
CA LEU A 249 0.72 18.64 -1.65
C LEU A 249 -0.35 19.39 -0.83
N GLU A 250 -0.16 19.47 0.49
CA GLU A 250 -1.10 20.08 1.42
C GLU A 250 -1.06 21.60 1.31
N GLY A 251 -2.23 22.20 1.41
CA GLY A 251 -2.42 23.64 1.42
C GLY A 251 -2.92 24.22 0.10
N VAL A 252 -3.50 25.41 0.21
CA VAL A 252 -4.09 26.15 -0.91
C VAL A 252 -3.49 27.55 -0.94
N GLU A 253 -2.93 27.93 -2.08
CA GLU A 253 -2.49 29.30 -2.31
C GLU A 253 -3.52 30.06 -3.13
N THR A 254 -3.83 31.27 -2.68
CA THR A 254 -4.71 32.20 -3.40
C THR A 254 -3.90 33.39 -3.93
N ARG A 255 -4.03 33.67 -5.23
CA ARG A 255 -3.42 34.83 -5.86
C ARG A 255 -4.44 35.49 -6.78
N ASN A 256 -4.62 36.80 -6.66
CA ASN A 256 -5.58 37.60 -7.45
C ASN A 256 -7.01 36.99 -7.43
N GLY A 257 -7.46 36.52 -6.25
CA GLY A 257 -8.78 35.88 -6.07
C GLY A 257 -8.94 34.50 -6.71
N ARG A 258 -7.87 33.92 -7.26
CA ARG A 258 -7.87 32.55 -7.80
C ARG A 258 -7.06 31.61 -6.91
N ALA A 259 -7.72 30.57 -6.37
CA ALA A 259 -7.12 29.51 -5.59
C ALA A 259 -6.99 28.24 -6.43
N HIS A 260 -5.99 27.41 -6.15
CA HIS A 260 -5.97 26.03 -6.65
C HIS A 260 -6.68 25.10 -5.67
N LYS A 261 -7.04 23.91 -6.13
CA LYS A 261 -7.55 22.82 -5.27
C LYS A 261 -6.46 22.38 -4.30
N ASP A 262 -6.83 21.98 -3.08
CA ASP A 262 -5.90 21.29 -2.21
C ASP A 262 -5.57 19.92 -2.81
N ASN A 263 -4.31 19.77 -3.22
CA ASN A 263 -3.86 18.58 -3.93
C ASN A 263 -3.71 17.36 -2.99
N PHE A 264 -3.46 17.58 -1.69
CA PHE A 264 -3.37 16.52 -0.71
C PHE A 264 -4.72 15.82 -0.52
N TYR A 265 -5.77 16.56 -0.19
CA TYR A 265 -7.11 15.98 -0.01
C TYR A 265 -7.67 15.41 -1.30
N HIS A 266 -7.36 16.01 -2.45
CA HIS A 266 -7.68 15.43 -3.75
C HIS A 266 -7.01 14.06 -3.94
N THR A 267 -5.71 13.97 -3.68
CA THR A 267 -4.96 12.72 -3.79
C THR A 267 -5.53 11.62 -2.88
N LEU A 268 -5.95 11.99 -1.66
CA LEU A 268 -6.58 11.04 -0.73
C LEU A 268 -7.95 10.57 -1.21
N GLU A 269 -8.76 11.46 -1.83
CA GLU A 269 -10.03 11.09 -2.44
C GLU A 269 -9.83 10.10 -3.60
N VAL A 270 -8.83 10.34 -4.45
CA VAL A 270 -8.46 9.41 -5.54
C VAL A 270 -8.01 8.07 -4.99
N LEU A 271 -7.19 8.07 -3.94
CA LEU A 271 -6.73 6.86 -3.29
C LEU A 271 -7.89 6.03 -2.71
N ASP A 272 -8.84 6.67 -2.03
CA ASP A 272 -10.04 6.00 -1.51
C ASP A 272 -10.90 5.43 -2.65
N ASN A 273 -11.07 6.18 -3.75
CA ASN A 273 -11.81 5.71 -4.93
C ASN A 273 -11.18 4.48 -5.55
N VAL A 274 -9.85 4.42 -5.65
CA VAL A 274 -9.12 3.23 -6.11
C VAL A 274 -9.26 2.09 -5.11
N ALA A 275 -9.16 2.38 -3.80
CA ALA A 275 -9.28 1.37 -2.76
C ALA A 275 -10.64 0.66 -2.72
N GLN A 276 -11.70 1.30 -3.20
CA GLN A 276 -13.03 0.70 -3.34
C GLN A 276 -13.14 -0.27 -4.53
N GLN A 277 -12.24 -0.17 -5.50
CA GLN A 277 -12.30 -0.95 -6.74
C GLN A 277 -11.30 -2.12 -6.77
N THR A 278 -10.20 -2.03 -6.03
CA THR A 278 -9.14 -3.04 -6.10
C THR A 278 -8.31 -3.12 -4.83
N ASP A 279 -7.81 -4.32 -4.54
CA ASP A 279 -6.81 -4.58 -3.49
C ASP A 279 -5.37 -4.52 -4.00
N ASN A 280 -5.15 -4.16 -5.28
CA ASN A 280 -3.81 -4.01 -5.84
C ASN A 280 -3.06 -2.86 -5.15
N LEU A 281 -2.14 -3.21 -4.25
CA LEU A 281 -1.35 -2.26 -3.48
C LEU A 281 -0.60 -1.26 -4.39
N TRP A 282 -0.10 -1.72 -5.52
CA TRP A 282 0.72 -0.87 -6.41
C TRP A 282 -0.12 0.10 -7.22
N LEU A 283 -1.38 -0.25 -7.54
CA LEU A 283 -2.33 0.70 -8.11
C LEU A 283 -2.72 1.78 -7.09
N ARG A 284 -2.87 1.41 -5.82
CA ARG A 284 -3.09 2.38 -4.73
C ARG A 284 -1.87 3.30 -4.55
N TRP A 285 -0.66 2.78 -4.66
CA TRP A 285 0.56 3.60 -4.70
C TRP A 285 0.61 4.53 -5.90
N ALA A 286 0.18 4.09 -7.09
CA ALA A 286 0.06 4.96 -8.26
C ALA A 286 -0.96 6.08 -8.02
N ALA A 287 -2.10 5.79 -7.39
CA ALA A 287 -3.07 6.80 -6.98
C ALA A 287 -2.48 7.81 -5.99
N LEU A 288 -1.70 7.35 -5.01
CA LEU A 288 -1.04 8.22 -4.03
C LEU A 288 0.03 9.12 -4.65
N LEU A 289 0.64 8.70 -5.76
CA LEU A 289 1.75 9.39 -6.41
C LEU A 289 1.38 10.10 -7.71
N HIS A 290 0.14 9.95 -8.24
CA HIS A 290 -0.22 10.49 -9.57
C HIS A 290 0.06 12.00 -9.69
N ASP A 291 -0.20 12.75 -8.65
CA ASP A 291 -0.06 14.20 -8.57
C ASP A 291 1.20 14.68 -7.85
N ILE A 292 2.10 13.79 -7.46
CA ILE A 292 3.28 14.10 -6.63
C ILE A 292 4.23 15.13 -7.27
N GLY A 293 4.16 15.29 -8.57
CA GLY A 293 4.93 16.29 -9.34
C GLY A 293 4.39 17.70 -9.28
N LYS A 294 3.14 17.91 -8.81
CA LYS A 294 2.49 19.24 -8.83
C LYS A 294 3.26 20.32 -8.08
N PRO A 295 3.81 20.12 -6.88
CA PRO A 295 4.56 21.16 -6.20
C PRO A 295 5.79 21.65 -6.99
N ARG A 296 6.45 20.76 -7.74
CA ARG A 296 7.62 21.10 -8.56
C ARG A 296 7.27 21.76 -9.88
N SER A 297 6.09 21.50 -10.43
CA SER A 297 5.61 22.03 -11.70
C SER A 297 4.76 23.31 -11.55
N LYS A 298 4.39 23.67 -10.33
CA LYS A 298 3.51 24.80 -10.02
C LYS A 298 4.04 26.13 -10.60
N ARG A 299 3.22 26.81 -11.39
CA ARG A 299 3.49 28.10 -11.99
C ARG A 299 2.25 29.00 -11.90
N TRP A 300 2.48 30.30 -11.84
CA TRP A 300 1.42 31.27 -11.96
C TRP A 300 1.44 31.91 -13.36
N GLU A 301 0.33 31.84 -14.05
CA GLU A 301 0.13 32.49 -15.36
C GLU A 301 -0.96 33.56 -15.23
N PRO A 302 -0.75 34.79 -15.79
CA PRO A 302 -1.69 35.89 -15.60
C PRO A 302 -3.12 35.58 -16.07
N VAL A 303 -3.27 34.81 -17.14
CA VAL A 303 -4.55 34.45 -17.76
C VAL A 303 -5.12 33.16 -17.17
N ALA A 304 -4.32 32.12 -17.16
CA ALA A 304 -4.76 30.79 -16.73
C ALA A 304 -4.83 30.62 -15.19
N GLY A 305 -4.08 31.45 -14.43
CA GLY A 305 -3.94 31.32 -12.99
C GLY A 305 -2.88 30.29 -12.63
N TRP A 306 -3.14 29.44 -11.61
CA TRP A 306 -2.24 28.36 -11.24
C TRP A 306 -2.25 27.24 -12.27
N THR A 307 -1.06 26.87 -12.76
CA THR A 307 -0.83 25.78 -13.72
C THR A 307 0.17 24.76 -13.18
N PHE A 308 0.07 23.50 -13.65
CA PHE A 308 0.87 22.37 -13.20
C PHE A 308 1.36 21.54 -14.41
N HIS A 309 1.85 22.21 -15.45
CA HIS A 309 2.27 21.54 -16.68
C HIS A 309 3.36 20.49 -16.44
N ASN A 310 3.23 19.34 -17.10
CA ASN A 310 4.17 18.21 -17.03
C ASN A 310 4.34 17.60 -15.62
N HIS A 311 3.38 17.81 -14.71
CA HIS A 311 3.46 17.22 -13.37
C HIS A 311 3.50 15.68 -13.39
N ASN A 312 2.85 15.05 -14.37
CA ASN A 312 2.87 13.60 -14.58
C ASN A 312 4.29 13.10 -14.91
N TYR A 313 4.98 13.74 -15.85
CA TYR A 313 6.37 13.41 -16.19
C TYR A 313 7.32 13.65 -15.01
N ILE A 314 7.20 14.80 -14.36
CA ILE A 314 8.01 15.12 -13.17
C ILE A 314 7.73 14.12 -12.05
N GLY A 315 6.45 13.80 -11.81
CA GLY A 315 6.01 12.82 -10.81
C GLY A 315 6.58 11.43 -11.07
N SER A 316 6.52 10.95 -12.31
CA SER A 316 7.05 9.63 -12.68
C SER A 316 8.57 9.53 -12.42
N ARG A 317 9.32 10.60 -12.65
CA ARG A 317 10.76 10.65 -12.31
C ARG A 317 11.00 10.65 -10.80
N MET A 318 10.11 11.27 -10.01
CA MET A 318 10.22 11.26 -8.55
C MET A 318 9.97 9.88 -7.93
N VAL A 319 9.20 9.00 -8.60
CA VAL A 319 8.87 7.67 -8.09
C VAL A 319 10.12 6.88 -7.73
N THR A 320 11.17 6.89 -8.55
CA THR A 320 12.42 6.15 -8.28
C THR A 320 13.08 6.60 -6.99
N ASP A 321 13.17 7.91 -6.76
CA ASP A 321 13.83 8.45 -5.58
C ASP A 321 13.00 8.18 -4.31
N ILE A 322 11.67 8.31 -4.41
CA ILE A 322 10.73 7.98 -3.34
C ILE A 322 10.84 6.50 -2.96
N PHE A 323 10.77 5.59 -3.93
CA PHE A 323 10.86 4.14 -3.71
C PHE A 323 12.19 3.76 -3.06
N ARG A 324 13.30 4.31 -3.55
CA ARG A 324 14.63 4.07 -2.98
C ARG A 324 14.74 4.55 -1.54
N ARG A 325 14.30 5.78 -1.26
CA ARG A 325 14.36 6.37 0.08
C ARG A 325 13.47 5.62 1.07
N MET A 326 12.26 5.24 0.65
CA MET A 326 11.29 4.55 1.49
C MET A 326 11.51 3.03 1.56
N LYS A 327 12.54 2.50 0.88
CA LYS A 327 12.81 1.06 0.83
C LYS A 327 11.69 0.23 0.23
N LEU A 328 10.94 0.82 -0.69
CA LEU A 328 10.00 0.12 -1.57
C LEU A 328 10.76 -0.69 -2.64
N PRO A 329 10.17 -1.72 -3.24
CA PRO A 329 10.85 -2.56 -4.22
C PRO A 329 11.20 -1.79 -5.50
N LEU A 330 12.46 -1.92 -5.95
CA LEU A 330 13.00 -1.25 -7.15
C LEU A 330 12.94 -2.15 -8.39
N ASP A 331 11.89 -2.93 -8.53
CA ASP A 331 11.65 -3.90 -9.61
C ASP A 331 10.49 -3.49 -10.54
N GLU A 332 9.83 -4.43 -11.19
CA GLU A 332 8.71 -4.19 -12.09
C GLU A 332 7.55 -3.45 -11.42
N ARG A 333 7.37 -3.60 -10.10
CA ARG A 333 6.36 -2.86 -9.32
C ARG A 333 6.61 -1.36 -9.35
N MET A 334 7.85 -0.93 -9.22
CA MET A 334 8.23 0.48 -9.35
C MET A 334 7.98 0.99 -10.77
N LYS A 335 8.37 0.22 -11.79
CA LYS A 335 8.16 0.59 -13.20
C LYS A 335 6.67 0.70 -13.54
N TYR A 336 5.86 -0.21 -13.00
CA TYR A 336 4.41 -0.16 -13.10
C TYR A 336 3.86 1.14 -12.54
N VAL A 337 4.23 1.51 -11.30
CA VAL A 337 3.79 2.79 -10.69
C VAL A 337 4.28 3.99 -11.51
N GLN A 338 5.54 4.00 -11.95
CA GLN A 338 6.07 5.07 -12.81
C GLN A 338 5.27 5.24 -14.10
N LYS A 339 4.94 4.14 -14.77
CA LYS A 339 4.16 4.14 -16.01
C LYS A 339 2.77 4.73 -15.78
N LEU A 340 2.06 4.31 -14.73
CA LEU A 340 0.74 4.82 -14.42
C LEU A 340 0.76 6.30 -14.06
N VAL A 341 1.74 6.75 -13.29
CA VAL A 341 1.93 8.17 -12.95
C VAL A 341 2.20 9.00 -14.21
N ASP A 342 3.03 8.51 -15.12
CA ASP A 342 3.34 9.22 -16.37
C ASP A 342 2.13 9.33 -17.31
N LEU A 343 1.33 8.26 -17.39
CA LEU A 343 0.24 8.14 -18.35
C LEU A 343 -1.12 8.63 -17.83
N HIS A 344 -1.28 8.91 -16.53
CA HIS A 344 -2.61 9.17 -15.94
C HIS A 344 -3.38 10.33 -16.60
N MET A 345 -2.70 11.30 -17.20
CA MET A 345 -3.34 12.41 -17.92
C MET A 345 -3.83 12.04 -19.32
N ARG A 346 -3.33 10.93 -19.92
CA ARG A 346 -3.63 10.56 -21.31
C ARG A 346 -5.10 10.17 -21.53
N PRO A 347 -5.69 9.26 -20.76
CA PRO A 347 -7.11 8.92 -20.88
C PRO A 347 -8.02 10.13 -20.67
N ILE A 348 -7.68 11.03 -19.75
CA ILE A 348 -8.43 12.26 -19.47
C ILE A 348 -8.42 13.17 -20.69
N ALA A 349 -7.24 13.39 -21.30
CA ALA A 349 -7.12 14.22 -22.49
C ALA A 349 -7.88 13.65 -23.70
N ILE A 350 -7.89 12.32 -23.86
CA ILE A 350 -8.67 11.65 -24.93
C ILE A 350 -10.16 11.79 -24.66
N ALA A 351 -10.62 11.65 -23.42
CA ALA A 351 -12.02 11.76 -23.04
C ALA A 351 -12.55 13.20 -23.11
N ASP A 352 -11.70 14.22 -22.99
CA ASP A 352 -12.09 15.63 -23.09
C ASP A 352 -12.13 16.13 -24.54
N ALA A 353 -11.43 15.43 -25.46
CA ALA A 353 -11.41 15.72 -26.90
C ALA A 353 -12.34 14.78 -27.67
N GLU A 354 -12.27 14.83 -29.01
CA GLU A 354 -12.90 13.80 -29.84
C GLU A 354 -12.13 12.48 -29.70
N VAL A 355 -12.86 11.42 -29.30
CA VAL A 355 -12.27 10.09 -29.08
C VAL A 355 -12.00 9.41 -30.41
N THR A 356 -10.80 9.55 -30.95
CA THR A 356 -10.36 8.92 -32.21
C THR A 356 -9.74 7.54 -31.98
N ASP A 357 -9.86 6.66 -32.98
CA ASP A 357 -9.27 5.30 -32.90
C ASP A 357 -7.74 5.37 -32.81
N SER A 358 -7.09 6.35 -33.45
CA SER A 358 -5.66 6.55 -33.38
C SER A 358 -5.17 6.93 -31.98
N ALA A 359 -5.91 7.84 -31.29
CA ALA A 359 -5.58 8.23 -29.92
C ALA A 359 -5.74 7.06 -28.94
N VAL A 360 -6.82 6.28 -29.08
CA VAL A 360 -7.08 5.11 -28.25
C VAL A 360 -6.05 3.98 -28.52
N ARG A 361 -5.69 3.77 -29.80
CA ARG A 361 -4.64 2.79 -30.17
C ARG A 361 -3.27 3.15 -29.59
N ARG A 362 -2.91 4.44 -29.62
CA ARG A 362 -1.67 4.93 -29.00
C ARG A 362 -1.67 4.70 -27.51
N LEU A 363 -2.77 5.02 -26.82
CA LEU A 363 -2.93 4.78 -25.39
C LEU A 363 -2.77 3.28 -25.05
N LEU A 364 -3.43 2.41 -25.82
CA LEU A 364 -3.37 0.96 -25.64
C LEU A 364 -1.94 0.43 -25.76
N PHE A 365 -1.19 0.95 -26.72
CA PHE A 365 0.20 0.56 -26.89
C PHE A 365 1.13 1.07 -25.77
N GLU A 366 0.97 2.32 -25.34
CA GLU A 366 1.79 2.92 -24.26
C GLU A 366 1.53 2.24 -22.91
N ALA A 367 0.26 1.96 -22.60
CA ALA A 367 -0.14 1.30 -21.36
C ALA A 367 0.11 -0.23 -21.37
N GLY A 368 -0.03 -0.85 -22.54
CA GLY A 368 0.13 -2.30 -22.69
C GLY A 368 -0.84 -3.09 -21.82
N GLU A 369 -0.34 -4.05 -21.05
CA GLU A 369 -1.16 -4.88 -20.16
C GLU A 369 -1.77 -4.11 -18.98
N ASP A 370 -1.23 -2.92 -18.65
CA ASP A 370 -1.70 -2.11 -17.52
C ASP A 370 -2.83 -1.14 -17.88
N ILE A 371 -3.42 -1.28 -19.09
CA ILE A 371 -4.45 -0.35 -19.59
C ILE A 371 -5.69 -0.29 -18.69
N ASP A 372 -6.14 -1.42 -18.15
CA ASP A 372 -7.33 -1.48 -17.29
C ASP A 372 -7.07 -0.78 -15.95
N ASP A 373 -5.88 -0.96 -15.39
CA ASP A 373 -5.45 -0.28 -14.15
C ASP A 373 -5.27 1.22 -14.38
N LEU A 374 -4.73 1.62 -15.53
CA LEU A 374 -4.63 3.02 -15.91
C LEU A 374 -6.01 3.67 -16.02
N MET A 375 -6.96 3.01 -16.66
CA MET A 375 -8.33 3.51 -16.78
C MET A 375 -9.01 3.62 -15.41
N THR A 376 -8.79 2.64 -14.53
CA THR A 376 -9.28 2.66 -13.15
C THR A 376 -8.73 3.86 -12.37
N LEU A 377 -7.43 4.12 -12.47
CA LEU A 377 -6.80 5.29 -11.84
C LEU A 377 -7.39 6.59 -12.35
N CYS A 378 -7.55 6.74 -13.67
CA CYS A 378 -8.07 7.95 -14.28
C CYS A 378 -9.54 8.21 -13.97
N GLU A 379 -10.36 7.16 -13.90
CA GLU A 379 -11.77 7.27 -13.46
C GLU A 379 -11.86 7.69 -11.99
N ALA A 380 -10.98 7.16 -11.15
CA ALA A 380 -10.89 7.52 -9.73
C ALA A 380 -10.49 8.99 -9.53
N ASP A 381 -9.70 9.55 -10.44
CA ASP A 381 -9.26 10.97 -10.43
C ASP A 381 -10.38 11.97 -10.75
N ILE A 382 -11.52 11.50 -11.29
CA ILE A 382 -12.68 12.34 -11.57
C ILE A 382 -13.43 12.66 -10.27
N THR A 383 -12.95 13.67 -9.54
CA THR A 383 -13.48 14.09 -8.23
C THR A 383 -14.26 15.40 -8.28
N SER A 384 -14.82 15.77 -9.45
CA SER A 384 -15.57 17.01 -9.61
C SER A 384 -16.84 17.03 -8.75
N LYS A 385 -17.06 18.10 -8.00
CA LYS A 385 -18.32 18.34 -7.28
C LYS A 385 -19.50 18.67 -8.21
N ASN A 386 -19.23 19.06 -9.46
CA ASN A 386 -20.25 19.30 -10.46
C ASN A 386 -20.70 17.97 -11.09
N GLN A 387 -21.90 17.52 -10.72
CA GLN A 387 -22.45 16.24 -11.14
C GLN A 387 -22.59 16.12 -12.67
N MET A 388 -23.00 17.18 -13.35
CA MET A 388 -23.12 17.17 -14.82
C MET A 388 -21.76 16.99 -15.49
N LYS A 389 -20.74 17.72 -15.00
CA LYS A 389 -19.38 17.59 -15.50
C LYS A 389 -18.81 16.19 -15.22
N LYS A 390 -19.02 15.69 -14.01
CA LYS A 390 -18.60 14.34 -13.60
C LYS A 390 -19.25 13.28 -14.50
N GLN A 391 -20.57 13.37 -14.72
CA GLN A 391 -21.29 12.42 -15.56
C GLN A 391 -20.79 12.43 -17.02
N ARG A 392 -20.58 13.61 -17.61
CA ARG A 392 -20.01 13.74 -18.95
C ARG A 392 -18.64 13.06 -19.07
N PHE A 393 -17.77 13.24 -18.11
CA PHE A 393 -16.46 12.58 -18.11
C PHE A 393 -16.59 11.06 -18.02
N LEU A 394 -17.44 10.55 -17.12
CA LEU A 394 -17.68 9.12 -16.99
C LEU A 394 -18.27 8.49 -18.26
N ASP A 395 -19.18 9.21 -18.95
CA ASP A 395 -19.75 8.75 -20.22
C ASP A 395 -18.69 8.70 -21.33
N ASN A 396 -17.78 9.68 -21.38
CA ASN A 396 -16.66 9.68 -22.31
C ASN A 396 -15.63 8.56 -21.98
N PHE A 397 -15.38 8.30 -20.72
CA PHE A 397 -14.51 7.18 -20.30
C PHE A 397 -15.11 5.84 -20.71
N ARG A 398 -16.42 5.67 -20.58
CA ARG A 398 -17.09 4.46 -21.07
C ARG A 398 -16.88 4.29 -22.57
N LEU A 399 -17.00 5.36 -23.37
CA LEU A 399 -16.72 5.31 -24.80
C LEU A 399 -15.25 4.94 -25.09
N VAL A 400 -14.30 5.45 -24.32
CA VAL A 400 -12.87 5.07 -24.43
C VAL A 400 -12.70 3.58 -24.13
N ARG A 401 -13.34 3.04 -23.10
CA ARG A 401 -13.29 1.60 -22.77
C ARG A 401 -13.91 0.73 -23.87
N GLU A 402 -15.04 1.12 -24.43
CA GLU A 402 -15.70 0.42 -25.54
C GLU A 402 -14.77 0.35 -26.75
N LYS A 403 -14.15 1.47 -27.13
CA LYS A 403 -13.17 1.53 -28.23
C LYS A 403 -11.90 0.72 -27.92
N LEU A 404 -11.42 0.73 -26.69
CA LEU A 404 -10.30 -0.10 -26.27
C LEU A 404 -10.62 -1.59 -26.47
N ALA A 405 -11.78 -2.05 -26.01
CA ALA A 405 -12.21 -3.44 -26.15
C ALA A 405 -12.35 -3.84 -27.63
N ASP A 406 -12.92 -2.97 -28.45
CA ASP A 406 -13.08 -3.20 -29.88
C ASP A 406 -11.73 -3.28 -30.62
N LEU A 407 -10.81 -2.38 -30.32
CA LEU A 407 -9.45 -2.42 -30.88
C LEU A 407 -8.64 -3.63 -30.38
N GLN A 408 -8.80 -4.03 -29.13
CA GLN A 408 -8.18 -5.24 -28.59
C GLN A 408 -8.66 -6.50 -29.30
N ALA A 409 -9.95 -6.55 -29.66
CA ALA A 409 -10.53 -7.67 -30.39
C ALA A 409 -10.09 -7.73 -31.87
N ARG A 410 -9.92 -6.56 -32.51
CA ARG A 410 -9.54 -6.46 -33.93
C ARG A 410 -8.03 -6.57 -34.14
N ASP A 411 -7.24 -5.90 -33.33
CA ASP A 411 -5.82 -5.75 -33.52
C ASP A 411 -5.06 -6.64 -32.53
N ASN A 412 -4.16 -7.50 -33.03
CA ASN A 412 -3.34 -8.37 -32.19
C ASN A 412 -2.19 -7.56 -31.55
N TYR A 413 -2.51 -6.43 -30.87
CA TYR A 413 -1.58 -5.42 -30.39
C TYR A 413 -0.56 -5.97 -29.36
N ARG A 414 -0.90 -7.05 -28.63
CA ARG A 414 0.01 -7.67 -27.62
C ARG A 414 1.29 -8.22 -28.24
N THR A 415 1.22 -8.58 -29.51
CA THR A 415 2.37 -9.12 -30.30
C THR A 415 2.88 -8.10 -31.31
N TRP A 416 2.37 -6.85 -31.28
CA TRP A 416 2.78 -5.85 -32.26
C TRP A 416 4.26 -5.51 -32.14
N GLN A 417 4.95 -5.63 -33.26
CA GLN A 417 6.32 -5.16 -33.43
C GLN A 417 6.35 -4.21 -34.63
N ASN A 418 7.22 -3.19 -34.55
CA ASN A 418 7.44 -2.34 -35.71
C ASN A 418 7.95 -3.21 -36.87
N PRO A 419 7.24 -3.26 -38.01
CA PRO A 419 7.64 -4.11 -39.13
C PRO A 419 9.02 -3.74 -39.73
N ILE A 420 9.50 -2.52 -39.43
CA ILE A 420 10.85 -2.07 -39.81
C ILE A 420 11.76 -2.09 -38.58
N THR A 421 12.87 -2.83 -38.67
CA THR A 421 13.90 -2.90 -37.62
C THR A 421 14.94 -1.80 -37.75
N GLY A 422 15.62 -1.47 -36.65
CA GLY A 422 16.75 -0.54 -36.70
C GLY A 422 17.91 -1.06 -37.55
N GLU A 423 18.13 -2.39 -37.59
CA GLU A 423 19.14 -3.06 -38.42
C GLU A 423 18.82 -2.90 -39.92
N GLU A 424 17.54 -3.07 -40.29
CA GLU A 424 17.11 -2.86 -41.68
C GLU A 424 17.32 -1.43 -42.13
N ILE A 425 17.04 -0.42 -41.28
CA ILE A 425 17.31 0.99 -41.58
C ILE A 425 18.81 1.21 -41.77
N MET A 426 19.65 0.69 -40.86
CA MET A 426 21.10 0.81 -40.96
C MET A 426 21.65 0.18 -42.26
N GLN A 427 21.15 -1.00 -42.62
CA GLN A 427 21.55 -1.69 -43.84
C GLN A 427 21.07 -0.95 -45.09
N THR A 428 19.84 -0.45 -45.11
CA THR A 428 19.28 0.24 -46.27
C THR A 428 20.00 1.55 -46.60
N PHE A 429 20.41 2.31 -45.57
CA PHE A 429 21.04 3.62 -45.76
C PHE A 429 22.54 3.67 -45.45
N GLY A 430 23.17 2.53 -45.12
CA GLY A 430 24.60 2.47 -44.76
C GLY A 430 24.94 3.25 -43.49
N LEU A 431 24.01 3.35 -42.54
CA LEU A 431 24.16 4.16 -41.33
C LEU A 431 24.77 3.37 -40.17
N GLN A 432 25.57 4.04 -39.36
CA GLN A 432 25.91 3.58 -38.01
C GLN A 432 24.81 4.02 -37.04
N PRO A 433 24.71 3.43 -35.81
CA PRO A 433 23.71 3.84 -34.82
C PRO A 433 23.69 5.35 -34.62
N CYS A 434 22.55 5.99 -34.98
CA CYS A 434 22.38 7.44 -35.00
C CYS A 434 20.90 7.81 -34.66
N LYS A 435 20.65 9.11 -34.47
CA LYS A 435 19.31 9.62 -34.16
C LYS A 435 18.31 9.41 -35.29
N GLU A 436 18.74 9.47 -36.52
CA GLU A 436 17.94 9.34 -37.72
C GLU A 436 17.21 8.00 -37.78
N ILE A 437 17.87 6.91 -37.31
CA ILE A 437 17.27 5.58 -37.21
C ILE A 437 16.07 5.60 -36.26
N GLY A 438 16.23 6.24 -35.10
CA GLY A 438 15.15 6.40 -34.12
C GLY A 438 13.97 7.22 -34.67
N ILE A 439 14.28 8.29 -35.41
CA ILE A 439 13.27 9.15 -36.04
C ILE A 439 12.47 8.38 -37.09
N LEU A 440 13.14 7.65 -38.01
CA LEU A 440 12.48 6.86 -39.04
C LEU A 440 11.61 5.75 -38.44
N LYS A 441 12.12 5.03 -37.44
CA LYS A 441 11.30 4.05 -36.71
C LYS A 441 10.06 4.66 -36.08
N GLN A 442 10.18 5.86 -35.50
CA GLN A 442 9.06 6.55 -34.89
C GLN A 442 8.05 7.02 -35.92
N LEU A 443 8.49 7.58 -37.07
CA LEU A 443 7.61 8.01 -38.16
C LEU A 443 6.81 6.84 -38.73
N VAL A 444 7.43 5.69 -38.99
CA VAL A 444 6.73 4.47 -39.45
C VAL A 444 5.72 4.00 -38.42
N LYS A 445 6.11 3.97 -37.17
CA LYS A 445 5.24 3.58 -36.04
C LYS A 445 4.01 4.51 -35.96
N ASP A 446 4.22 5.82 -36.01
CA ASP A 446 3.14 6.81 -35.93
C ASP A 446 2.18 6.69 -37.14
N ALA A 447 2.71 6.48 -38.35
CA ALA A 447 1.92 6.29 -39.56
C ALA A 447 1.02 5.03 -39.51
N ILE A 448 1.53 3.93 -38.95
CA ILE A 448 0.72 2.72 -38.72
C ILE A 448 -0.35 2.99 -37.67
N TRP A 449 -0.02 3.63 -36.58
CA TRP A 449 -0.97 3.92 -35.50
C TRP A 449 -2.07 4.91 -35.89
N GLU A 450 -1.73 5.88 -36.76
CA GLU A 450 -2.68 6.83 -37.32
C GLU A 450 -3.47 6.25 -38.51
N SER A 451 -3.21 4.96 -38.82
CA SER A 451 -3.85 4.29 -39.97
C SER A 451 -3.57 4.96 -41.32
N VAL A 452 -2.46 5.68 -41.43
CA VAL A 452 -1.97 6.28 -42.68
C VAL A 452 -1.47 5.18 -43.60
N ILE A 453 -0.81 4.15 -43.02
CA ILE A 453 -0.35 2.95 -43.73
C ILE A 453 -0.82 1.70 -42.98
N PRO A 454 -1.06 0.58 -43.70
CA PRO A 454 -1.33 -0.70 -43.05
C PRO A 454 -0.08 -1.24 -42.30
N ASN A 455 -0.31 -2.10 -41.29
CA ASN A 455 0.75 -2.75 -40.55
C ASN A 455 1.32 -3.94 -41.32
N THR A 456 1.95 -3.65 -42.44
CA THR A 456 2.67 -4.63 -43.28
C THR A 456 4.09 -4.14 -43.52
N HIS A 457 5.03 -5.08 -43.69
CA HIS A 457 6.42 -4.75 -43.93
C HIS A 457 6.61 -3.93 -45.24
N GLU A 458 5.87 -4.30 -46.30
CA GLU A 458 5.97 -3.61 -47.59
C GLU A 458 5.53 -2.13 -47.48
N ALA A 459 4.38 -1.85 -46.93
CA ALA A 459 3.86 -0.48 -46.75
C ALA A 459 4.75 0.34 -45.83
N ALA A 460 5.23 -0.26 -44.74
CA ALA A 460 6.12 0.37 -43.78
C ALA A 460 7.50 0.70 -44.40
N ARG A 461 8.03 -0.18 -45.25
CA ARG A 461 9.28 0.03 -45.98
C ARG A 461 9.13 1.15 -47.01
N GLU A 462 8.06 1.18 -47.77
CA GLU A 462 7.80 2.24 -48.75
C GLU A 462 7.69 3.60 -48.06
N TYR A 463 6.94 3.68 -46.96
CA TYR A 463 6.82 4.91 -46.18
C TYR A 463 8.14 5.34 -45.55
N MET A 464 8.92 4.40 -45.02
CA MET A 464 10.28 4.67 -44.50
C MET A 464 11.17 5.28 -45.56
N LEU A 465 11.20 4.75 -46.80
CA LEU A 465 12.00 5.28 -47.91
C LEU A 465 11.56 6.69 -48.26
N GLN A 466 10.27 6.94 -48.37
CA GLN A 466 9.72 8.29 -48.61
C GLN A 466 10.17 9.29 -47.55
N LYS A 467 10.06 8.93 -46.27
CA LYS A 467 10.43 9.80 -45.14
C LYS A 467 11.95 10.00 -45.03
N ALA A 468 12.73 9.00 -45.39
CA ALA A 468 14.17 9.10 -45.44
C ALA A 468 14.63 10.07 -46.57
N GLU A 469 13.97 10.06 -47.71
CA GLU A 469 14.25 11.01 -48.81
C GLU A 469 13.91 12.46 -48.36
N GLU A 470 12.79 12.66 -47.67
CA GLU A 470 12.44 13.98 -47.09
C GLU A 470 13.48 14.47 -46.07
N MET A 471 14.19 13.54 -45.39
CA MET A 471 15.28 13.83 -44.47
C MET A 471 16.65 13.95 -45.16
N GLY A 472 16.73 13.78 -46.49
CA GLY A 472 17.97 13.84 -47.26
C GLY A 472 18.84 12.59 -47.20
N LEU A 473 18.30 11.46 -46.72
CA LEU A 473 18.96 10.17 -46.69
C LEU A 473 18.76 9.44 -48.03
N LYS A 474 19.80 8.82 -48.55
CA LYS A 474 19.76 8.01 -49.80
C LYS A 474 20.11 6.56 -49.47
N PRO A 475 19.47 5.57 -50.13
CA PRO A 475 19.87 4.18 -50.01
C PRO A 475 21.34 3.96 -50.37
N ALA A 476 22.03 3.07 -49.68
CA ALA A 476 23.46 2.83 -49.83
C ALA A 476 23.82 2.13 -51.14
N ASN A 477 22.82 1.58 -51.86
CA ASN A 477 23.02 0.79 -53.11
C ASN A 477 22.42 1.47 -54.35
N ASP A 478 22.29 2.79 -54.38
CA ASP A 478 21.99 3.57 -55.59
C ASP A 478 23.22 4.26 -56.13
#